data_6de0359797e143f8ef8ae4058e49ea9f
#
_entry.id   6de0359797e143f8ef8ae4058e49ea9f
#
_cell.length_a   1.000
_cell.length_b   1.000
_cell.length_c   1.000
_cell.angle_alpha   90.00
_cell.angle_beta   90.00
_cell.angle_gamma   90.00
#
_symmetry.space_group_name_H-M   'P 1'
#
loop_
_entity.id
_entity.type
_entity.pdbx_description
1 polymer ?
#
loop_
_entity_poly.entity_id
_entity_poly.type
_entity_poly.pdbx_seq_one_letter_code
_entity_poly.pdbx_strand_id
1 'polypeptide(L)'
;MKQILLTSLMLFFLISCGGVKKTQEALNTGNYGNAINTALKNIAENKTKKSNQPYIQMLEEAYKKNTERELQEIAFLKKDNNPANHEIIFNGYQNLKFSFKDYDEEIIKSKRELSDYLYSNATALLNTGRYKEDFRKAFDQFSYLNDINPNYKDTQLKLEEAHDKGLDYVQVVMINDSEQIVPNRLEQELLNFNTYGLNDLWTVYHTNALENIKYDYEMQVAFRNINISPEQVTEKQISKEKQIKDGYKYATNQDGEVLKDSLGNKIKIDKFKTVKCNFYQFTQLKSVEVVGNVSFLDLNSQQQINSYPLASQFVFNHVYAKHNGDTNALEED
;
A
#
# COMPACT_ATOMS: atom_id res chain seq x y z
N MET A 1 -25.54 -55.86 23.45
CA MET A 1 -24.26 -55.44 22.83
C MET A 1 -24.08 -55.87 21.38
N LYS A 2 -24.45 -57.06 20.92
CA LYS A 2 -24.33 -57.49 19.50
C LYS A 2 -25.23 -56.68 18.54
N GLN A 3 -26.42 -56.25 18.93
CA GLN A 3 -27.33 -55.45 18.07
C GLN A 3 -26.87 -54.00 17.88
N ILE A 4 -26.22 -53.40 18.88
CA ILE A 4 -25.66 -52.03 18.79
C ILE A 4 -24.42 -52.01 17.85
N LEU A 5 -23.65 -53.08 17.82
CA LEU A 5 -22.49 -53.21 16.92
C LEU A 5 -22.93 -53.38 15.47
N LEU A 6 -24.05 -54.03 15.20
CA LEU A 6 -24.58 -54.22 13.83
C LEU A 6 -25.17 -52.94 13.25
N THR A 7 -25.86 -52.14 14.08
CA THR A 7 -26.39 -50.83 13.66
C THR A 7 -25.30 -49.80 13.44
N SER A 8 -24.22 -49.81 14.24
CA SER A 8 -23.05 -48.94 14.03
C SER A 8 -22.29 -49.29 12.75
N LEU A 9 -22.19 -50.56 12.39
CA LEU A 9 -21.53 -51.01 11.15
C LEU A 9 -22.35 -50.64 9.90
N MET A 10 -23.69 -50.61 9.99
CA MET A 10 -24.57 -50.22 8.88
C MET A 10 -24.59 -48.71 8.62
N LEU A 11 -24.32 -47.85 9.63
CA LEU A 11 -24.22 -46.41 9.46
C LEU A 11 -22.92 -46.00 8.72
N PHE A 12 -21.84 -46.77 8.82
CA PHE A 12 -20.56 -46.48 8.11
C PHE A 12 -20.64 -46.72 6.60
N PHE A 13 -21.56 -47.55 6.12
CA PHE A 13 -21.75 -47.78 4.67
C PHE A 13 -22.56 -46.66 3.96
N LEU A 14 -23.28 -45.81 4.68
CA LEU A 14 -24.10 -44.76 4.09
C LEU A 14 -23.31 -43.46 3.79
N ILE A 15 -22.14 -43.26 4.40
CA ILE A 15 -21.31 -42.07 4.25
C ILE A 15 -20.46 -42.12 2.95
N SER A 16 -20.15 -43.34 2.45
CA SER A 16 -19.35 -43.51 1.24
C SER A 16 -20.12 -43.28 -0.08
N CYS A 17 -21.43 -43.33 -0.07
CA CYS A 17 -22.27 -43.17 -1.27
C CYS A 17 -22.58 -41.71 -1.66
N GLY A 18 -22.40 -40.75 -0.74
CA GLY A 18 -22.81 -39.36 -0.97
C GLY A 18 -21.95 -38.65 -2.01
N GLY A 19 -20.66 -38.94 -2.05
CA GLY A 19 -19.74 -38.29 -3.01
C GLY A 19 -19.94 -38.76 -4.44
N VAL A 20 -20.03 -40.05 -4.67
CA VAL A 20 -20.30 -40.64 -5.99
C VAL A 20 -21.64 -40.17 -6.55
N LYS A 21 -22.70 -40.16 -5.71
CA LYS A 21 -24.02 -39.68 -6.10
C LYS A 21 -24.01 -38.21 -6.50
N LYS A 22 -23.36 -37.35 -5.72
CA LYS A 22 -23.22 -35.91 -6.04
C LYS A 22 -22.45 -35.68 -7.36
N THR A 23 -21.39 -36.45 -7.60
CA THR A 23 -20.63 -36.35 -8.85
C THR A 23 -21.45 -36.80 -10.04
N GLN A 24 -22.25 -37.86 -9.89
CA GLN A 24 -23.17 -38.33 -10.91
C GLN A 24 -24.30 -37.32 -11.20
N GLU A 25 -24.85 -36.71 -10.16
CA GLU A 25 -25.84 -35.63 -10.31
C GLU A 25 -25.26 -34.42 -11.05
N ALA A 26 -24.03 -34.00 -10.71
CA ALA A 26 -23.34 -32.93 -11.42
C ALA A 26 -23.13 -33.27 -12.90
N LEU A 27 -22.74 -34.52 -13.20
CA LEU A 27 -22.58 -35.01 -14.56
C LEU A 27 -23.93 -35.02 -15.34
N ASN A 28 -24.99 -35.49 -14.71
CA ASN A 28 -26.34 -35.57 -15.33
C ASN A 28 -26.97 -34.19 -15.54
N THR A 29 -26.64 -33.21 -14.69
CA THR A 29 -27.14 -31.82 -14.81
C THR A 29 -26.30 -30.95 -15.73
N GLY A 30 -25.25 -31.51 -16.37
CA GLY A 30 -24.35 -30.74 -17.24
C GLY A 30 -23.34 -29.85 -16.50
N ASN A 31 -23.24 -29.96 -15.17
CA ASN A 31 -22.24 -29.26 -14.39
C ASN A 31 -20.91 -30.03 -14.41
N TYR A 32 -20.33 -30.12 -15.62
CA TYR A 32 -19.13 -30.93 -15.87
C TYR A 32 -17.92 -30.47 -15.09
N GLY A 33 -17.73 -29.15 -14.92
CA GLY A 33 -16.62 -28.61 -14.12
C GLY A 33 -16.67 -29.08 -12.65
N ASN A 34 -17.84 -29.10 -12.04
CA ASN A 34 -18.00 -29.63 -10.67
C ASN A 34 -17.78 -31.14 -10.59
N ALA A 35 -18.28 -31.87 -11.59
CA ALA A 35 -18.06 -33.32 -11.71
C ALA A 35 -16.57 -33.65 -11.82
N ILE A 36 -15.82 -32.94 -12.69
CA ILE A 36 -14.37 -33.06 -12.88
C ILE A 36 -13.64 -32.77 -11.57
N ASN A 37 -13.88 -31.62 -10.96
CA ASN A 37 -13.18 -31.21 -9.72
C ASN A 37 -13.43 -32.18 -8.57
N THR A 38 -14.67 -32.65 -8.41
CA THR A 38 -15.01 -33.61 -7.37
C THR A 38 -14.36 -34.97 -7.61
N ALA A 39 -14.36 -35.45 -8.85
CA ALA A 39 -13.70 -36.69 -9.22
C ALA A 39 -12.18 -36.60 -9.01
N LEU A 40 -11.52 -35.54 -9.49
CA LEU A 40 -10.08 -35.33 -9.31
C LEU A 40 -9.70 -35.30 -7.83
N LYS A 41 -10.46 -34.59 -6.98
CA LYS A 41 -10.20 -34.52 -5.53
C LYS A 41 -10.22 -35.91 -4.90
N ASN A 42 -11.21 -36.75 -5.23
CA ASN A 42 -11.31 -38.10 -4.66
C ASN A 42 -10.25 -39.06 -5.20
N ILE A 43 -9.86 -38.93 -6.47
CA ILE A 43 -8.81 -39.76 -7.08
C ILE A 43 -7.44 -39.37 -6.56
N ALA A 44 -7.17 -38.09 -6.30
CA ALA A 44 -5.88 -37.58 -5.82
C ALA A 44 -5.47 -38.18 -4.47
N GLU A 45 -6.43 -38.48 -3.59
CA GLU A 45 -6.17 -39.11 -2.29
C GLU A 45 -5.62 -40.55 -2.43
N ASN A 46 -6.21 -41.36 -3.30
CA ASN A 46 -5.74 -42.72 -3.61
C ASN A 46 -6.35 -43.25 -4.92
N LYS A 47 -5.56 -43.23 -6.00
CA LYS A 47 -5.99 -43.63 -7.33
C LYS A 47 -6.40 -45.12 -7.46
N THR A 48 -5.82 -45.98 -6.65
CA THR A 48 -6.02 -47.47 -6.76
C THR A 48 -7.13 -47.98 -5.82
N LYS A 49 -7.67 -47.15 -4.95
CA LYS A 49 -8.72 -47.53 -4.01
C LYS A 49 -9.98 -47.93 -4.79
N LYS A 50 -10.53 -49.10 -4.49
CA LYS A 50 -11.77 -49.62 -5.14
C LYS A 50 -12.95 -48.66 -5.09
N SER A 51 -13.12 -47.91 -3.98
CA SER A 51 -14.17 -46.91 -3.84
C SER A 51 -14.02 -45.71 -4.78
N ASN A 52 -12.82 -45.49 -5.33
CA ASN A 52 -12.52 -44.36 -6.21
C ASN A 52 -12.66 -44.71 -7.71
N GLN A 53 -12.83 -45.98 -8.05
CA GLN A 53 -13.00 -46.44 -9.45
C GLN A 53 -14.20 -45.76 -10.14
N PRO A 54 -15.39 -45.59 -9.53
CA PRO A 54 -16.48 -44.87 -10.16
C PRO A 54 -16.13 -43.43 -10.56
N TYR A 55 -15.27 -42.76 -9.79
CA TYR A 55 -14.86 -41.38 -10.10
C TYR A 55 -14.00 -41.31 -11.37
N ILE A 56 -13.20 -42.36 -11.69
CA ILE A 56 -12.41 -42.39 -12.91
C ILE A 56 -13.33 -42.39 -14.13
N GLN A 57 -14.34 -43.26 -14.15
CA GLN A 57 -15.31 -43.31 -15.24
C GLN A 57 -16.09 -42.01 -15.39
N MET A 58 -16.58 -41.45 -14.28
CA MET A 58 -17.28 -40.16 -14.28
C MET A 58 -16.38 -39.01 -14.73
N LEU A 59 -15.07 -39.07 -14.40
CA LEU A 59 -14.09 -38.07 -14.84
C LEU A 59 -13.94 -38.12 -16.37
N GLU A 60 -13.73 -39.30 -16.93
CA GLU A 60 -13.62 -39.49 -18.38
C GLU A 60 -14.88 -39.02 -19.12
N GLU A 61 -16.06 -39.39 -18.62
CA GLU A 61 -17.34 -38.96 -19.21
C GLU A 61 -17.54 -37.45 -19.10
N ALA A 62 -17.22 -36.86 -17.92
CA ALA A 62 -17.33 -35.42 -17.70
C ALA A 62 -16.40 -34.62 -18.62
N TYR A 63 -15.13 -35.07 -18.77
CA TYR A 63 -14.19 -34.47 -19.69
C TYR A 63 -14.66 -34.54 -21.14
N LYS A 64 -15.12 -35.70 -21.60
CA LYS A 64 -15.64 -35.89 -22.95
C LYS A 64 -16.80 -34.95 -23.23
N LYS A 65 -17.81 -34.93 -22.37
CA LYS A 65 -19.00 -34.07 -22.52
C LYS A 65 -18.68 -32.59 -22.42
N ASN A 66 -17.74 -32.20 -21.53
CA ASN A 66 -17.30 -30.83 -21.43
C ASN A 66 -16.57 -30.39 -22.71
N THR A 67 -15.65 -31.22 -23.22
CA THR A 67 -14.96 -30.94 -24.48
C THR A 67 -15.92 -30.81 -25.66
N GLU A 68 -16.90 -31.69 -25.76
CA GLU A 68 -17.92 -31.63 -26.82
C GLU A 68 -18.74 -30.33 -26.72
N ARG A 69 -19.12 -29.92 -25.51
CA ARG A 69 -19.86 -28.67 -25.27
C ARG A 69 -19.03 -27.45 -25.65
N GLU A 70 -17.78 -27.35 -25.17
CA GLU A 70 -16.87 -26.24 -25.49
C GLU A 70 -16.63 -26.13 -27.00
N LEU A 71 -16.41 -27.24 -27.69
CA LEU A 71 -16.23 -27.25 -29.14
C LEU A 71 -17.47 -26.82 -29.91
N GLN A 72 -18.66 -27.20 -29.45
CA GLN A 72 -19.93 -26.74 -30.04
C GLN A 72 -20.12 -25.22 -29.87
N GLU A 73 -19.82 -24.71 -28.68
CA GLU A 73 -19.87 -23.27 -28.39
C GLU A 73 -18.87 -22.49 -29.25
N ILE A 74 -17.60 -22.94 -29.31
CA ILE A 74 -16.58 -22.36 -30.20
C ILE A 74 -17.04 -22.37 -31.66
N ALA A 75 -17.58 -23.49 -32.13
CA ALA A 75 -18.08 -23.59 -33.51
C ALA A 75 -19.24 -22.62 -33.79
N PHE A 76 -20.13 -22.44 -32.83
CA PHE A 76 -21.23 -21.47 -32.92
C PHE A 76 -20.69 -20.03 -32.97
N LEU A 77 -19.80 -19.66 -32.07
CA LEU A 77 -19.16 -18.33 -32.02
C LEU A 77 -18.36 -18.00 -33.29
N LYS A 78 -17.65 -18.99 -33.85
CA LYS A 78 -16.96 -18.82 -35.13
C LYS A 78 -17.90 -18.59 -36.29
N LYS A 79 -19.06 -19.27 -36.30
CA LYS A 79 -20.07 -19.11 -37.35
C LYS A 79 -20.74 -17.73 -37.30
N ASP A 80 -20.90 -17.15 -36.11
CA ASP A 80 -21.43 -15.80 -35.92
C ASP A 80 -20.52 -14.72 -36.53
N ASN A 81 -19.23 -15.01 -36.71
CA ASN A 81 -18.22 -14.14 -37.31
C ASN A 81 -18.14 -12.74 -36.67
N ASN A 82 -18.52 -12.61 -35.41
CA ASN A 82 -18.39 -11.37 -34.64
C ASN A 82 -16.97 -11.27 -34.05
N PRO A 83 -16.19 -10.24 -34.39
CA PRO A 83 -14.82 -10.09 -33.86
C PRO A 83 -14.75 -10.02 -32.33
N ALA A 84 -15.79 -9.56 -31.64
CA ALA A 84 -15.87 -9.55 -30.18
C ALA A 84 -15.84 -10.97 -29.57
N ASN A 85 -16.12 -12.02 -30.37
CA ASN A 85 -16.07 -13.41 -29.92
C ASN A 85 -14.64 -13.97 -29.85
N HIS A 86 -13.64 -13.28 -30.39
CA HIS A 86 -12.26 -13.80 -30.44
C HIS A 86 -11.69 -14.17 -29.05
N GLU A 87 -12.00 -13.36 -28.03
CA GLU A 87 -11.57 -13.63 -26.65
C GLU A 87 -12.21 -14.91 -26.09
N ILE A 88 -13.51 -15.08 -26.27
CA ILE A 88 -14.25 -16.26 -25.79
C ILE A 88 -13.72 -17.52 -26.51
N ILE A 89 -13.48 -17.44 -27.82
CA ILE A 89 -12.94 -18.54 -28.64
C ILE A 89 -11.52 -18.91 -28.16
N PHE A 90 -10.65 -17.94 -27.93
CA PHE A 90 -9.29 -18.17 -27.44
C PHE A 90 -9.32 -18.85 -26.06
N ASN A 91 -10.08 -18.32 -25.12
CA ASN A 91 -10.22 -18.88 -23.77
C ASN A 91 -10.85 -20.29 -23.82
N GLY A 92 -11.82 -20.53 -24.68
CA GLY A 92 -12.40 -21.86 -24.89
C GLY A 92 -11.32 -22.89 -25.32
N TYR A 93 -10.46 -22.54 -26.27
CA TYR A 93 -9.36 -23.44 -26.66
C TYR A 93 -8.29 -23.57 -25.56
N GLN A 94 -8.00 -22.53 -24.80
CA GLN A 94 -7.11 -22.63 -23.63
C GLN A 94 -7.65 -23.61 -22.58
N ASN A 95 -8.95 -23.62 -22.34
CA ASN A 95 -9.57 -24.57 -21.43
C ASN A 95 -9.47 -26.02 -21.92
N LEU A 96 -9.37 -26.23 -23.24
CA LEU A 96 -9.21 -27.54 -23.85
C LEU A 96 -7.75 -28.04 -23.89
N LYS A 97 -6.77 -27.21 -23.55
CA LYS A 97 -5.33 -27.55 -23.61
C LYS A 97 -4.96 -28.85 -22.86
N PHE A 98 -5.68 -29.18 -21.81
CA PHE A 98 -5.46 -30.40 -21.02
C PHE A 98 -6.40 -31.55 -21.39
N SER A 99 -7.07 -31.47 -22.57
CA SER A 99 -7.91 -32.55 -23.08
C SER A 99 -7.05 -33.63 -23.74
N PHE A 100 -7.71 -34.78 -24.14
CA PHE A 100 -7.05 -35.90 -24.79
C PHE A 100 -6.59 -35.62 -26.22
N LYS A 101 -7.03 -34.51 -26.81
CA LYS A 101 -6.64 -34.04 -28.14
C LYS A 101 -5.78 -32.81 -28.02
N ASP A 102 -4.77 -32.70 -28.85
CA ASP A 102 -3.94 -31.51 -28.98
C ASP A 102 -4.71 -30.40 -29.73
N TYR A 103 -4.70 -29.22 -29.13
CA TYR A 103 -5.34 -28.00 -29.66
C TYR A 103 -4.35 -26.84 -29.80
N ASP A 104 -3.04 -27.12 -29.79
CA ASP A 104 -1.99 -26.09 -29.84
C ASP A 104 -2.10 -25.21 -31.09
N GLU A 105 -2.42 -25.81 -32.26
CA GLU A 105 -2.62 -25.04 -33.49
C GLU A 105 -3.80 -24.10 -33.42
N GLU A 106 -4.93 -24.55 -32.90
CA GLU A 106 -6.14 -23.75 -32.72
C GLU A 106 -5.91 -22.65 -31.68
N ILE A 107 -5.16 -22.91 -30.61
CA ILE A 107 -4.77 -21.91 -29.59
C ILE A 107 -3.89 -20.84 -30.25
N ILE A 108 -2.87 -21.21 -31.00
CA ILE A 108 -1.99 -20.27 -31.70
C ILE A 108 -2.78 -19.40 -32.68
N LYS A 109 -3.67 -20.03 -33.46
CA LYS A 109 -4.50 -19.31 -34.43
C LYS A 109 -5.46 -18.33 -33.75
N SER A 110 -6.22 -18.77 -32.75
CA SER A 110 -7.17 -17.92 -32.02
C SER A 110 -6.47 -16.81 -31.25
N LYS A 111 -5.26 -17.07 -30.69
CA LYS A 111 -4.42 -16.05 -30.09
C LYS A 111 -4.05 -14.94 -31.07
N ARG A 112 -3.71 -15.30 -32.31
CA ARG A 112 -3.37 -14.32 -33.35
C ARG A 112 -4.58 -13.49 -33.73
N GLU A 113 -5.73 -14.13 -33.96
CA GLU A 113 -6.99 -13.46 -34.30
C GLU A 113 -7.41 -12.47 -33.20
N LEU A 114 -7.31 -12.86 -31.94
CA LEU A 114 -7.56 -11.98 -30.79
C LEU A 114 -6.55 -10.83 -30.72
N SER A 115 -5.26 -11.11 -30.94
CA SER A 115 -4.23 -10.08 -30.94
C SER A 115 -4.44 -9.03 -32.03
N ASP A 116 -4.80 -9.46 -33.24
CA ASP A 116 -5.12 -8.55 -34.35
C ASP A 116 -6.36 -7.71 -34.06
N TYR A 117 -7.39 -8.29 -33.46
CA TYR A 117 -8.62 -7.59 -33.06
C TYR A 117 -8.32 -6.53 -31.99
N LEU A 118 -7.67 -6.91 -30.87
CA LEU A 118 -7.35 -5.99 -29.78
C LEU A 118 -6.47 -4.83 -30.26
N TYR A 119 -5.42 -5.15 -31.03
CA TYR A 119 -4.53 -4.14 -31.61
C TYR A 119 -5.26 -3.15 -32.51
N SER A 120 -6.11 -3.65 -33.40
CA SER A 120 -6.86 -2.81 -34.36
C SER A 120 -7.88 -1.93 -33.62
N ASN A 121 -8.60 -2.48 -32.67
CA ASN A 121 -9.62 -1.78 -31.91
C ASN A 121 -9.00 -0.72 -30.99
N ALA A 122 -7.93 -1.06 -30.24
CA ALA A 122 -7.22 -0.11 -29.41
C ALA A 122 -6.56 1.01 -30.23
N THR A 123 -5.99 0.67 -31.41
CA THR A 123 -5.44 1.68 -32.33
C THR A 123 -6.53 2.62 -32.86
N ALA A 124 -7.71 2.12 -33.16
CA ALA A 124 -8.84 2.94 -33.57
C ALA A 124 -9.25 3.91 -32.45
N LEU A 125 -9.39 3.43 -31.22
CA LEU A 125 -9.67 4.27 -30.05
C LEU A 125 -8.60 5.34 -29.86
N LEU A 126 -7.32 4.98 -29.95
CA LEU A 126 -6.20 5.90 -29.79
C LEU A 126 -6.19 7.01 -30.86
N ASN A 127 -6.59 6.69 -32.10
CA ASN A 127 -6.58 7.63 -33.22
C ASN A 127 -7.85 8.50 -33.30
N THR A 128 -9.00 7.99 -32.89
CA THR A 128 -10.29 8.66 -33.00
C THR A 128 -10.89 9.14 -31.69
N GLY A 129 -10.30 8.75 -30.58
CA GLY A 129 -10.69 9.14 -29.23
C GLY A 129 -10.70 10.65 -29.05
N ARG A 130 -11.72 11.14 -28.35
CA ARG A 130 -11.90 12.58 -28.04
C ARG A 130 -11.83 12.86 -26.54
N TYR A 131 -12.13 11.85 -25.74
CA TYR A 131 -12.18 11.92 -24.28
C TYR A 131 -11.09 11.04 -23.68
N LYS A 132 -10.65 11.36 -22.49
CA LYS A 132 -9.62 10.59 -21.77
C LYS A 132 -10.04 9.14 -21.55
N GLU A 133 -11.33 8.89 -21.34
CA GLU A 133 -11.89 7.55 -21.20
C GLU A 133 -11.69 6.69 -22.45
N ASP A 134 -11.64 7.27 -23.65
CA ASP A 134 -11.35 6.53 -24.88
C ASP A 134 -9.89 6.05 -24.88
N PHE A 135 -8.97 6.92 -24.44
CA PHE A 135 -7.54 6.60 -24.34
C PHE A 135 -7.28 5.59 -23.23
N ARG A 136 -7.95 5.70 -22.08
CA ARG A 136 -7.90 4.72 -20.99
C ARG A 136 -8.39 3.34 -21.44
N LYS A 137 -9.48 3.27 -22.20
CA LYS A 137 -9.94 2.01 -22.83
C LYS A 137 -8.93 1.47 -23.83
N ALA A 138 -8.26 2.33 -24.61
CA ALA A 138 -7.20 1.90 -25.51
C ALA A 138 -6.01 1.31 -24.72
N PHE A 139 -5.61 1.96 -23.62
CA PHE A 139 -4.57 1.48 -22.72
C PHE A 139 -4.92 0.09 -22.15
N ASP A 140 -6.14 -0.10 -21.65
CA ASP A 140 -6.58 -1.40 -21.10
C ASP A 140 -6.50 -2.51 -22.14
N GLN A 141 -6.88 -2.23 -23.39
CA GLN A 141 -6.81 -3.21 -24.47
C GLN A 141 -5.35 -3.50 -24.90
N PHE A 142 -4.49 -2.48 -24.97
CA PHE A 142 -3.06 -2.70 -25.26
C PHE A 142 -2.36 -3.43 -24.10
N SER A 143 -2.72 -3.13 -22.85
CA SER A 143 -2.20 -3.85 -21.67
C SER A 143 -2.58 -5.32 -21.72
N TYR A 144 -3.85 -5.63 -21.95
CA TYR A 144 -4.32 -6.99 -22.09
C TYR A 144 -3.66 -7.72 -23.28
N LEU A 145 -3.51 -7.03 -24.41
CA LEU A 145 -2.78 -7.58 -25.56
C LEU A 145 -1.32 -7.91 -25.20
N ASN A 146 -0.66 -7.05 -24.47
CA ASN A 146 0.72 -7.29 -24.03
C ASN A 146 0.84 -8.47 -23.07
N ASP A 147 -0.15 -8.69 -22.21
CA ASP A 147 -0.20 -9.84 -21.31
C ASP A 147 -0.36 -11.17 -22.08
N ILE A 148 -1.25 -11.22 -23.06
CA ILE A 148 -1.49 -12.45 -23.84
C ILE A 148 -0.44 -12.68 -24.92
N ASN A 149 0.13 -11.62 -25.51
CA ASN A 149 1.06 -11.68 -26.62
C ASN A 149 2.15 -10.61 -26.52
N PRO A 150 3.13 -10.78 -25.63
CA PRO A 150 4.20 -9.82 -25.43
C PRO A 150 4.96 -9.46 -26.72
N ASN A 151 5.32 -8.20 -26.86
CA ASN A 151 6.03 -7.67 -28.03
C ASN A 151 5.26 -7.78 -29.38
N TYR A 152 3.93 -7.80 -29.32
CA TYR A 152 3.13 -7.79 -30.52
C TYR A 152 3.15 -6.41 -31.18
N LYS A 153 3.72 -6.32 -32.39
CA LYS A 153 3.91 -5.05 -33.13
C LYS A 153 4.53 -3.95 -32.24
N ASP A 154 4.00 -2.74 -32.31
CA ASP A 154 4.40 -1.57 -31.53
C ASP A 154 3.48 -1.32 -30.30
N THR A 155 2.88 -2.40 -29.76
CA THR A 155 1.92 -2.34 -28.63
C THR A 155 2.47 -1.54 -27.46
N GLN A 156 3.75 -1.71 -27.11
CA GLN A 156 4.34 -1.01 -25.97
C GLN A 156 4.37 0.53 -26.18
N LEU A 157 4.75 0.99 -27.38
CA LEU A 157 4.75 2.42 -27.70
C LEU A 157 3.34 3.00 -27.66
N LYS A 158 2.37 2.26 -28.20
CA LYS A 158 0.96 2.69 -28.20
C LYS A 158 0.33 2.67 -26.82
N LEU A 159 0.75 1.78 -25.95
CA LEU A 159 0.33 1.72 -24.55
C LEU A 159 0.81 2.98 -23.82
N GLU A 160 2.07 3.38 -24.00
CA GLU A 160 2.62 4.61 -23.44
C GLU A 160 1.87 5.85 -24.00
N GLU A 161 1.64 5.93 -25.31
CA GLU A 161 0.87 7.01 -25.92
C GLU A 161 -0.57 7.08 -25.39
N ALA A 162 -1.23 5.93 -25.20
CA ALA A 162 -2.58 5.88 -24.67
C ALA A 162 -2.63 6.31 -23.20
N HIS A 163 -1.62 5.94 -22.41
CA HIS A 163 -1.46 6.38 -21.03
C HIS A 163 -1.30 7.91 -20.97
N ASP A 164 -0.35 8.48 -21.72
CA ASP A 164 -0.08 9.92 -21.70
C ASP A 164 -1.31 10.76 -22.10
N LYS A 165 -2.08 10.29 -23.10
CA LYS A 165 -3.32 10.95 -23.52
C LYS A 165 -4.47 10.78 -22.52
N GLY A 166 -4.42 9.72 -21.71
CA GLY A 166 -5.43 9.41 -20.68
C GLY A 166 -5.19 10.10 -19.34
N LEU A 167 -4.01 10.72 -19.11
CA LEU A 167 -3.66 11.37 -17.86
C LEU A 167 -4.52 12.59 -17.54
N ASP A 168 -4.89 12.74 -16.29
CA ASP A 168 -5.41 13.97 -15.70
C ASP A 168 -4.26 14.73 -15.04
N TYR A 169 -4.15 16.01 -15.37
CA TYR A 169 -3.15 16.89 -14.78
C TYR A 169 -3.79 17.82 -13.77
N VAL A 170 -3.27 17.78 -12.54
CA VAL A 170 -3.74 18.58 -11.41
C VAL A 170 -2.66 19.58 -11.01
N GLN A 171 -2.98 20.86 -11.08
CA GLN A 171 -2.12 21.91 -10.52
C GLN A 171 -2.44 22.06 -9.04
N VAL A 172 -1.40 22.06 -8.20
CA VAL A 172 -1.56 22.36 -6.76
C VAL A 172 -1.23 23.82 -6.53
N VAL A 173 -2.15 24.56 -5.94
CA VAL A 173 -1.98 25.95 -5.59
C VAL A 173 -2.25 26.17 -4.10
N MET A 174 -1.56 27.14 -3.51
CA MET A 174 -1.78 27.58 -2.14
C MET A 174 -2.50 28.92 -2.14
N ILE A 175 -3.55 29.03 -1.32
CA ILE A 175 -4.33 30.26 -1.16
C ILE A 175 -4.26 30.66 0.32
N ASN A 176 -3.84 31.87 0.58
CA ASN A 176 -3.81 32.42 1.93
C ASN A 176 -5.00 33.37 2.15
N ASP A 177 -6.08 32.83 2.68
CA ASP A 177 -7.27 33.59 3.08
C ASP A 177 -7.23 33.97 4.58
N SER A 178 -6.10 33.73 5.26
CA SER A 178 -5.93 34.10 6.66
C SER A 178 -5.52 35.57 6.82
N GLU A 179 -5.67 36.11 8.02
CA GLU A 179 -5.18 37.48 8.37
C GLU A 179 -3.64 37.51 8.53
N GLN A 180 -2.98 36.35 8.53
CA GLN A 180 -1.54 36.26 8.72
C GLN A 180 -0.80 36.36 7.38
N ILE A 181 0.31 37.10 7.37
CA ILE A 181 1.19 37.16 6.19
C ILE A 181 2.03 35.89 6.15
N VAL A 182 1.86 35.11 5.08
CA VAL A 182 2.75 33.97 4.76
C VAL A 182 3.87 34.49 3.85
N PRO A 183 5.15 34.46 4.28
CA PRO A 183 6.25 34.90 3.43
C PRO A 183 6.39 34.01 2.19
N ASN A 184 6.71 34.58 1.03
CA ASN A 184 6.85 33.85 -0.23
C ASN A 184 7.81 32.66 -0.12
N ARG A 185 8.88 32.77 0.67
CA ARG A 185 9.80 31.66 0.89
C ARG A 185 9.11 30.48 1.58
N LEU A 186 8.28 30.74 2.59
CA LEU A 186 7.53 29.71 3.30
C LEU A 186 6.49 29.07 2.38
N GLU A 187 5.84 29.87 1.53
CA GLU A 187 4.91 29.37 0.50
C GLU A 187 5.60 28.40 -0.44
N GLN A 188 6.76 28.78 -0.95
CA GLN A 188 7.57 27.89 -1.83
C GLN A 188 8.02 26.61 -1.11
N GLU A 189 8.43 26.71 0.16
CA GLU A 189 8.82 25.55 0.96
C GLU A 189 7.61 24.62 1.22
N LEU A 190 6.42 25.17 1.46
CA LEU A 190 5.19 24.41 1.67
C LEU A 190 4.74 23.70 0.38
N LEU A 191 4.92 24.31 -0.78
CA LEU A 191 4.62 23.71 -2.08
C LEU A 191 5.72 22.75 -2.56
N ASN A 192 6.90 22.78 -1.96
CA ASN A 192 8.01 21.87 -2.31
C ASN A 192 7.87 20.51 -1.61
N PHE A 193 6.74 19.87 -1.77
CA PHE A 193 6.52 18.50 -1.29
C PHE A 193 6.55 17.49 -2.43
N ASN A 194 6.89 16.26 -2.11
CA ASN A 194 6.90 15.18 -3.09
C ASN A 194 5.47 14.71 -3.38
N THR A 195 5.04 14.85 -4.62
CA THR A 195 3.72 14.41 -5.09
C THR A 195 3.63 12.91 -5.36
N TYR A 196 4.72 12.16 -5.19
CA TYR A 196 4.79 10.71 -5.48
C TYR A 196 3.68 9.90 -4.81
N GLY A 197 3.28 10.24 -3.59
CA GLY A 197 2.19 9.55 -2.88
C GLY A 197 0.78 10.00 -3.29
N LEU A 198 0.66 11.06 -4.08
CA LEU A 198 -0.61 11.57 -4.61
C LEU A 198 -0.88 11.07 -6.04
N ASN A 199 0.17 10.84 -6.82
CA ASN A 199 0.04 10.36 -8.19
C ASN A 199 -0.52 8.93 -8.19
N ASP A 200 -1.42 8.67 -9.11
CA ASP A 200 -1.93 7.33 -9.42
C ASP A 200 -1.75 7.02 -10.92
N LEU A 201 -2.33 5.92 -11.38
CA LEU A 201 -2.20 5.52 -12.79
C LEU A 201 -2.67 6.60 -13.76
N TRP A 202 -3.68 7.40 -13.38
CA TRP A 202 -4.35 8.34 -14.28
C TRP A 202 -4.26 9.79 -13.85
N THR A 203 -3.59 10.09 -12.74
CA THR A 203 -3.54 11.46 -12.18
C THR A 203 -2.12 11.84 -11.82
N VAL A 204 -1.69 12.99 -12.32
CA VAL A 204 -0.38 13.58 -12.03
C VAL A 204 -0.56 14.96 -11.43
N TYR A 205 0.08 15.18 -10.28
CA TYR A 205 0.03 16.44 -9.54
C TYR A 205 1.32 17.23 -9.75
N HIS A 206 1.19 18.52 -10.06
CA HIS A 206 2.31 19.45 -10.14
C HIS A 206 2.11 20.61 -9.17
N THR A 207 3.10 20.85 -8.32
CA THR A 207 3.15 22.03 -7.43
C THR A 207 3.68 23.27 -8.13
N ASN A 208 4.47 23.08 -9.20
CA ASN A 208 4.93 24.13 -10.09
C ASN A 208 4.29 23.95 -11.47
N ALA A 209 3.59 24.97 -11.95
CA ALA A 209 2.96 24.91 -13.25
C ALA A 209 4.01 24.74 -14.37
N LEU A 210 3.75 23.82 -15.30
CA LEU A 210 4.57 23.58 -16.48
C LEU A 210 3.89 24.23 -17.69
N GLU A 211 4.62 25.04 -18.45
CA GLU A 211 4.08 25.85 -19.57
C GLU A 211 3.46 24.99 -20.69
N ASN A 212 3.95 23.76 -20.86
CA ASN A 212 3.52 22.86 -21.94
C ASN A 212 2.37 21.93 -21.55
N ILE A 213 1.84 22.03 -20.34
CA ILE A 213 0.77 21.18 -19.83
C ILE A 213 -0.50 22.00 -19.66
N LYS A 214 -1.58 21.50 -20.27
CA LYS A 214 -2.92 22.00 -19.97
C LYS A 214 -3.45 21.24 -18.77
N TYR A 215 -3.68 21.93 -17.68
CA TYR A 215 -4.26 21.33 -16.46
C TYR A 215 -5.76 21.15 -16.62
N ASP A 216 -6.25 20.01 -16.12
CA ASP A 216 -7.67 19.66 -16.09
C ASP A 216 -8.31 20.11 -14.79
N TYR A 217 -7.55 20.00 -13.70
CA TYR A 217 -8.00 20.31 -12.35
C TYR A 217 -6.99 21.18 -11.61
N GLU A 218 -7.51 21.89 -10.63
CA GLU A 218 -6.73 22.62 -9.64
C GLU A 218 -7.06 22.11 -8.23
N MET A 219 -6.02 21.72 -7.49
CA MET A 219 -6.11 21.39 -6.07
C MET A 219 -5.69 22.63 -5.28
N GLN A 220 -6.66 23.30 -4.66
CA GLN A 220 -6.46 24.48 -3.85
C GLN A 220 -6.27 24.10 -2.39
N VAL A 221 -5.12 24.44 -1.79
CA VAL A 221 -4.85 24.35 -0.36
C VAL A 221 -5.04 25.74 0.23
N ALA A 222 -6.23 26.00 0.79
CA ALA A 222 -6.60 27.31 1.31
C ALA A 222 -6.43 27.37 2.83
N PHE A 223 -5.57 28.26 3.32
CA PHE A 223 -5.42 28.58 4.75
C PHE A 223 -6.42 29.67 5.13
N ARG A 224 -7.40 29.33 5.97
CA ARG A 224 -8.45 30.24 6.41
C ARG A 224 -8.11 30.93 7.72
N ASN A 225 -7.44 30.23 8.61
CA ASN A 225 -7.04 30.77 9.90
C ASN A 225 -5.70 30.20 10.34
N ILE A 226 -4.79 31.06 10.80
CA ILE A 226 -3.50 30.72 11.37
C ILE A 226 -3.42 31.36 12.75
N ASN A 227 -3.64 30.55 13.79
CA ASN A 227 -3.58 30.97 15.18
C ASN A 227 -2.19 30.73 15.73
N ILE A 228 -1.51 31.80 16.14
CA ILE A 228 -0.19 31.71 16.78
C ILE A 228 -0.36 32.09 18.25
N SER A 229 -0.08 31.15 19.16
CA SER A 229 -0.14 31.44 20.60
C SER A 229 0.96 32.43 21.01
N PRO A 230 0.70 33.25 22.03
CA PRO A 230 1.79 33.92 22.73
C PRO A 230 2.83 32.92 23.22
N GLU A 231 4.09 33.36 23.29
CA GLU A 231 5.17 32.56 23.88
C GLU A 231 4.92 32.45 25.40
N GLN A 232 5.01 31.24 25.92
CA GLN A 232 4.95 30.94 27.33
C GLN A 232 6.33 30.50 27.80
N VAL A 233 6.89 31.20 28.78
CA VAL A 233 8.18 30.85 29.40
C VAL A 233 7.93 30.45 30.85
N THR A 234 8.27 29.20 31.16
CA THR A 234 8.20 28.70 32.54
C THR A 234 9.63 28.51 33.05
N GLU A 235 9.89 29.05 34.24
CA GLU A 235 11.16 28.92 34.95
C GLU A 235 11.00 27.93 36.11
N LYS A 236 11.94 27.00 36.21
CA LYS A 236 12.09 26.10 37.37
C LYS A 236 13.46 26.27 37.96
N GLN A 237 13.53 26.72 39.23
CA GLN A 237 14.75 26.82 39.96
C GLN A 237 15.01 25.53 40.74
N ILE A 238 16.21 25.02 40.63
CA ILE A 238 16.71 23.84 41.35
C ILE A 238 18.04 24.24 42.04
N SER A 239 18.09 24.13 43.36
CA SER A 239 19.33 24.34 44.11
C SER A 239 19.97 23.00 44.42
N LYS A 240 21.21 22.86 44.05
CA LYS A 240 22.04 21.66 44.31
C LYS A 240 23.22 22.02 45.23
N GLU A 241 23.46 21.18 46.21
CA GLU A 241 24.61 21.27 47.10
C GLU A 241 25.35 19.93 47.09
N LYS A 242 26.70 19.99 47.05
CA LYS A 242 27.53 18.79 47.02
C LYS A 242 28.82 19.05 47.81
N GLN A 243 29.25 18.05 48.56
CA GLN A 243 30.56 18.07 49.16
C GLN A 243 31.62 17.59 48.16
N ILE A 244 32.58 18.45 47.87
CA ILE A 244 33.70 18.11 46.98
C ILE A 244 35.01 18.11 47.78
N LYS A 245 35.96 17.33 47.32
CA LYS A 245 37.30 17.27 47.91
C LYS A 245 38.03 18.60 47.66
N ASP A 246 38.47 19.25 48.73
CA ASP A 246 39.18 20.53 48.73
C ASP A 246 40.61 20.32 49.24
N GLY A 247 41.34 19.40 48.63
CA GLY A 247 42.69 19.09 49.04
C GLY A 247 42.75 18.14 50.24
N TYR A 248 43.73 18.39 51.12
CA TYR A 248 43.91 17.60 52.33
C TYR A 248 44.36 18.51 53.54
N LYS A 249 44.08 18.05 54.72
CA LYS A 249 44.68 18.60 55.98
C LYS A 249 45.41 17.50 56.65
N TYR A 250 46.39 17.92 57.52
CA TYR A 250 47.09 16.94 58.35
C TYR A 250 46.23 16.56 59.55
N ALA A 251 46.22 15.29 59.89
CA ALA A 251 45.52 14.81 61.07
C ALA A 251 46.25 15.37 62.34
N THR A 252 45.43 15.83 63.30
CA THR A 252 45.96 16.36 64.56
C THR A 252 45.42 15.59 65.76
N ASN A 253 46.17 15.48 66.87
CA ASN A 253 45.70 14.96 68.14
C ASN A 253 44.83 16.04 68.85
N GLN A 254 44.37 15.75 70.08
CA GLN A 254 43.53 16.66 70.88
C GLN A 254 44.27 17.95 71.26
N ASP A 255 45.61 17.90 71.33
CA ASP A 255 46.46 19.04 71.67
C ASP A 255 46.93 19.88 70.48
N GLY A 256 46.37 19.53 69.22
CA GLY A 256 46.67 20.25 67.96
C GLY A 256 47.98 19.83 67.27
N GLU A 257 48.67 18.83 67.74
CA GLU A 257 49.93 18.36 67.14
C GLU A 257 49.63 17.42 65.93
N VAL A 258 50.46 17.56 64.85
CA VAL A 258 50.24 16.78 63.60
C VAL A 258 50.68 15.31 63.83
N LEU A 259 49.73 14.41 63.61
CA LEU A 259 49.98 12.95 63.70
C LEU A 259 50.89 12.49 62.55
N LYS A 260 51.80 11.54 62.90
CA LYS A 260 52.70 10.89 61.94
C LYS A 260 52.42 9.38 61.92
N ASP A 261 52.70 8.76 60.79
CA ASP A 261 52.69 7.31 60.67
C ASP A 261 53.92 6.63 61.28
N SER A 262 54.00 5.32 61.25
CA SER A 262 55.13 4.53 61.80
C SER A 262 56.45 4.80 61.09
N LEU A 263 56.47 5.47 59.94
CA LEU A 263 57.61 5.84 59.15
C LEU A 263 57.95 7.34 59.31
N GLY A 264 57.24 8.07 60.17
CA GLY A 264 57.45 9.48 60.46
C GLY A 264 56.83 10.47 59.49
N ASN A 265 56.01 9.99 58.47
CA ASN A 265 55.31 10.86 57.53
C ASN A 265 54.04 11.43 58.14
N LYS A 266 53.74 12.68 57.82
CA LYS A 266 52.49 13.36 58.26
C LYS A 266 51.28 12.70 57.69
N ILE A 267 50.29 12.27 58.47
CA ILE A 267 49.07 11.65 58.06
C ILE A 267 48.18 12.72 57.42
N LYS A 268 47.84 12.53 56.15
CA LYS A 268 46.90 13.38 55.38
C LYS A 268 45.46 12.83 55.47
N ILE A 269 44.54 13.67 55.78
CA ILE A 269 43.10 13.35 55.70
C ILE A 269 42.49 14.29 54.72
N ASP A 270 41.50 13.75 53.88
CA ASP A 270 40.83 14.56 52.90
C ASP A 270 40.06 15.71 53.55
N LYS A 271 40.21 16.88 52.97
CA LYS A 271 39.43 18.06 53.30
C LYS A 271 38.30 18.20 52.29
N PHE A 272 37.09 18.41 52.79
CA PHE A 272 35.92 18.62 51.96
C PHE A 272 35.38 20.03 52.15
N LYS A 273 34.83 20.59 51.08
CA LYS A 273 34.03 21.83 51.12
C LYS A 273 32.68 21.59 50.48
N THR A 274 31.64 22.26 50.99
CA THR A 274 30.33 22.24 50.37
C THR A 274 30.27 23.32 49.29
N VAL A 275 29.96 22.93 48.09
CA VAL A 275 29.68 23.83 46.96
C VAL A 275 28.19 23.85 46.66
N LYS A 276 27.72 24.99 46.17
CA LYS A 276 26.30 25.23 45.87
C LYS A 276 26.18 25.81 44.47
N CYS A 277 25.17 25.32 43.73
CA CYS A 277 24.81 25.85 42.46
C CYS A 277 23.30 25.97 42.35
N ASN A 278 22.81 27.14 41.93
CA ASN A 278 21.44 27.33 41.54
C ASN A 278 21.34 27.15 40.03
N PHE A 279 20.50 26.20 39.63
CA PHE A 279 20.21 25.86 38.24
C PHE A 279 18.80 26.35 37.91
N TYR A 280 18.70 27.12 36.83
CA TYR A 280 17.45 27.70 36.34
C TYR A 280 17.16 27.04 34.99
N GLN A 281 16.15 26.19 34.95
CA GLN A 281 15.63 25.59 33.74
C GLN A 281 14.49 26.43 33.20
N PHE A 282 14.60 26.86 31.95
CA PHE A 282 13.57 27.60 31.24
C PHE A 282 12.96 26.70 30.18
N THR A 283 11.63 26.63 30.17
CA THR A 283 10.87 25.92 29.12
C THR A 283 10.08 26.96 28.36
N GLN A 284 10.39 27.11 27.07
CA GLN A 284 9.64 27.97 26.13
C GLN A 284 8.66 27.12 25.35
N LEU A 285 7.40 27.51 25.38
CA LEU A 285 6.32 26.87 24.62
C LEU A 285 5.68 27.91 23.69
N LYS A 286 5.47 27.52 22.43
CA LYS A 286 4.72 28.28 21.44
C LYS A 286 3.98 27.31 20.54
N SER A 287 2.71 27.56 20.28
CA SER A 287 1.91 26.72 19.38
C SER A 287 1.41 27.51 18.18
N VAL A 288 1.28 26.80 17.08
CA VAL A 288 0.65 27.28 15.86
C VAL A 288 -0.43 26.29 15.47
N GLU A 289 -1.62 26.79 15.24
CA GLU A 289 -2.74 26.03 14.68
C GLU A 289 -3.10 26.62 13.33
N VAL A 290 -3.20 25.77 12.32
CA VAL A 290 -3.58 26.13 10.95
C VAL A 290 -4.89 25.44 10.64
N VAL A 291 -5.89 26.19 10.23
CA VAL A 291 -7.20 25.68 9.80
C VAL A 291 -7.47 26.17 8.39
N GLY A 292 -7.95 25.28 7.54
CA GLY A 292 -8.24 25.57 6.15
C GLY A 292 -9.09 24.51 5.48
N ASN A 293 -8.98 24.44 4.18
CA ASN A 293 -9.57 23.37 3.39
C ASN A 293 -8.73 23.08 2.15
N VAL A 294 -8.84 21.83 1.69
CA VAL A 294 -8.37 21.41 0.37
C VAL A 294 -9.59 21.24 -0.52
N SER A 295 -9.63 21.96 -1.62
CA SER A 295 -10.70 21.85 -2.62
C SER A 295 -10.17 21.49 -4.00
N PHE A 296 -10.99 20.78 -4.77
CA PHE A 296 -10.69 20.42 -6.15
C PHE A 296 -11.64 21.16 -7.08
N LEU A 297 -11.07 21.91 -8.01
CA LEU A 297 -11.76 22.67 -9.03
C LEU A 297 -11.53 22.02 -10.41
N ASP A 298 -12.60 21.75 -11.14
CA ASP A 298 -12.53 21.39 -12.55
C ASP A 298 -12.31 22.67 -13.38
N LEU A 299 -11.17 22.78 -14.04
CA LEU A 299 -10.79 23.97 -14.82
C LEU A 299 -11.56 24.11 -16.14
N ASN A 300 -12.16 23.04 -16.64
CA ASN A 300 -12.99 23.09 -17.85
C ASN A 300 -14.40 23.62 -17.55
N SER A 301 -15.03 23.13 -16.48
CA SER A 301 -16.38 23.54 -16.07
C SER A 301 -16.39 24.71 -15.08
N GLN A 302 -15.25 25.06 -14.49
CA GLN A 302 -15.13 26.05 -13.40
C GLN A 302 -15.97 25.69 -12.16
N GLN A 303 -16.20 24.40 -11.92
CA GLN A 303 -16.98 23.92 -10.79
C GLN A 303 -16.11 23.24 -9.74
N GLN A 304 -16.40 23.52 -8.49
CA GLN A 304 -15.80 22.81 -7.37
C GLN A 304 -16.41 21.39 -7.30
N ILE A 305 -15.53 20.38 -7.38
CA ILE A 305 -15.93 18.96 -7.32
C ILE A 305 -16.05 18.51 -5.88
N ASN A 306 -15.01 18.75 -5.08
CA ASN A 306 -14.90 18.29 -3.70
C ASN A 306 -14.22 19.36 -2.82
N SER A 307 -14.47 19.29 -1.50
CA SER A 307 -13.75 20.07 -0.51
C SER A 307 -13.62 19.29 0.79
N TYR A 308 -12.43 19.33 1.39
CA TYR A 308 -12.09 18.62 2.63
C TYR A 308 -11.52 19.60 3.65
N PRO A 309 -11.93 19.55 4.92
CA PRO A 309 -11.34 20.38 5.96
C PRO A 309 -9.88 19.99 6.21
N LEU A 310 -9.05 20.99 6.45
CA LEU A 310 -7.65 20.85 6.83
C LEU A 310 -7.48 21.48 8.21
N ALA A 311 -6.91 20.73 9.16
CA ALA A 311 -6.49 21.28 10.46
C ALA A 311 -5.17 20.62 10.88
N SER A 312 -4.24 21.44 11.33
CA SER A 312 -2.94 20.98 11.83
C SER A 312 -2.49 21.87 12.97
N GLN A 313 -1.86 21.26 13.98
CA GLN A 313 -1.28 21.97 15.10
C GLN A 313 0.17 21.53 15.30
N PHE A 314 1.04 22.51 15.56
CA PHE A 314 2.42 22.26 15.94
C PHE A 314 2.74 22.98 17.22
N VAL A 315 3.42 22.31 18.17
CA VAL A 315 3.90 22.88 19.42
C VAL A 315 5.43 22.91 19.41
N PHE A 316 5.96 24.11 19.39
CA PHE A 316 7.38 24.33 19.60
C PHE A 316 7.68 24.29 21.09
N ASN A 317 8.58 23.43 21.51
CA ASN A 317 9.07 23.30 22.87
C ASN A 317 10.60 23.40 22.86
N HIS A 318 11.13 24.38 23.56
CA HIS A 318 12.56 24.59 23.71
C HIS A 318 12.92 24.69 25.17
N VAL A 319 13.87 23.87 25.61
CA VAL A 319 14.36 23.87 26.99
C VAL A 319 15.82 24.33 26.98
N TYR A 320 16.10 25.34 27.79
CA TYR A 320 17.46 25.79 28.00
C TYR A 320 17.69 26.07 29.50
N ALA A 321 18.95 26.14 29.90
CA ALA A 321 19.32 26.35 31.29
C ALA A 321 20.35 27.42 31.46
N LYS A 322 20.32 28.08 32.65
CA LYS A 322 21.35 28.95 33.17
C LYS A 322 21.71 28.48 34.56
N HIS A 323 22.92 28.76 35.00
CA HIS A 323 23.32 28.44 36.37
C HIS A 323 24.03 29.63 37.01
N ASN A 324 23.99 29.64 38.34
CA ASN A 324 24.73 30.57 39.16
C ASN A 324 25.32 29.80 40.35
N GLY A 325 26.63 29.90 40.55
CA GLY A 325 27.38 29.17 41.58
C GLY A 325 28.40 28.20 40.99
N ASP A 326 28.87 27.30 41.83
CA ASP A 326 29.89 26.32 41.47
C ASP A 326 29.29 25.10 40.76
N THR A 327 29.64 24.90 39.50
CA THR A 327 29.11 23.79 38.66
C THR A 327 29.49 22.41 39.17
N ASN A 328 30.52 22.28 40.03
CA ASN A 328 30.85 21.01 40.67
C ASN A 328 29.75 20.49 41.61
N ALA A 329 28.76 21.33 41.95
CA ALA A 329 27.57 20.92 42.69
C ALA A 329 26.56 20.20 41.81
N LEU A 330 26.66 20.30 40.47
CA LEU A 330 25.81 19.60 39.49
C LEU A 330 26.33 18.19 39.26
N GLU A 331 25.48 17.26 38.96
CA GLU A 331 25.82 15.92 38.52
C GLU A 331 26.11 15.95 37.01
N GLU A 332 27.04 15.14 36.53
CA GLU A 332 27.16 14.86 35.10
C GLU A 332 26.06 13.87 34.74
N ASP A 333 25.09 14.31 33.96
CA ASP A 333 24.07 13.43 33.37
C ASP A 333 24.51 12.97 31.98
#